data_4af235c438c5a34edf141298b6dfdf82
#
_entry.id   4af235c438c5a34edf141298b6dfdf82
#
_cell.length_a   1.000
_cell.length_b   1.000
_cell.length_c   1.000
_cell.angle_alpha   90.00
_cell.angle_beta   90.00
_cell.angle_gamma   90.00
#
_symmetry.space_group_name_H-M   'P 1'
#
loop_
_entity.id
_entity.type
_entity.pdbx_description
1 polymer ?
#
loop_
_entity_poly.entity_id
_entity_poly.type
_entity_poly.pdbx_seq_one_letter_code
_entity_poly.pdbx_strand_id
1 'polypeptide(L)'
;MAISAYRDALIGNIYTTIAPENAQVIPDIVKTLHDCGKAVYFSHHFLWDIGHYFQSKMMMMGRYVELFMDYATQLECARSLTEKDFAIICSVGGSYLTRYPDICNAILSSGCKMLIITQNLASPYLNTADFILQCGTTNRNDVGKYAALMANDLILMGYLRAYDKAFQ
;
A
#
# COMPACT_ATOMS: atom_id res chain seq x y z
N MET A 1 7.16 -25.24 -10.58
CA MET A 1 7.50 -25.19 -9.13
C MET A 1 6.82 -26.35 -8.43
N ALA A 2 7.51 -27.07 -7.56
CA ALA A 2 6.86 -28.09 -6.76
C ALA A 2 5.84 -27.45 -5.79
N ILE A 3 4.70 -28.13 -5.57
CA ILE A 3 3.62 -27.63 -4.68
C ILE A 3 4.15 -27.33 -3.27
N SER A 4 5.09 -28.13 -2.77
CA SER A 4 5.72 -27.88 -1.47
C SER A 4 6.47 -26.54 -1.43
N ALA A 5 7.27 -26.23 -2.44
CA ALA A 5 7.99 -24.97 -2.52
C ALA A 5 7.05 -23.74 -2.65
N TYR A 6 5.94 -23.92 -3.36
CA TYR A 6 4.88 -22.89 -3.41
C TYR A 6 4.27 -22.65 -2.04
N ARG A 7 3.87 -23.73 -1.36
CA ARG A 7 3.33 -23.65 0.01
C ARG A 7 4.28 -22.95 0.96
N ASP A 8 5.55 -23.35 0.96
CA ASP A 8 6.54 -22.85 1.92
C ASP A 8 6.82 -21.35 1.67
N ALA A 9 6.89 -20.93 0.41
CA ALA A 9 7.02 -19.51 0.03
C ALA A 9 5.78 -18.70 0.46
N LEU A 10 4.59 -19.25 0.26
CA LEU A 10 3.34 -18.58 0.68
C LEU A 10 3.27 -18.43 2.20
N ILE A 11 3.57 -19.47 2.95
CA ILE A 11 3.60 -19.44 4.42
C ILE A 11 4.63 -18.42 4.91
N GLY A 12 5.84 -18.39 4.34
CA GLY A 12 6.88 -17.43 4.68
C GLY A 12 6.41 -15.98 4.47
N ASN A 13 5.76 -15.71 3.34
CA ASN A 13 5.20 -14.39 3.06
C ASN A 13 4.09 -14.00 4.05
N ILE A 14 3.25 -14.95 4.46
CA ILE A 14 2.22 -14.72 5.48
C ILE A 14 2.88 -14.26 6.78
N TYR A 15 3.81 -15.02 7.31
CA TYR A 15 4.48 -14.70 8.58
C TYR A 15 5.16 -13.34 8.55
N THR A 16 5.85 -13.00 7.46
CA THR A 16 6.51 -11.70 7.34
C THR A 16 5.49 -10.55 7.29
N THR A 17 4.38 -10.74 6.61
CA THR A 17 3.38 -9.68 6.43
C THR A 17 2.61 -9.40 7.72
N ILE A 18 2.31 -10.43 8.53
CA ILE A 18 1.61 -10.26 9.82
C ILE A 18 2.56 -10.10 11.01
N ALA A 19 3.83 -9.84 10.76
CA ALA A 19 4.83 -9.68 11.82
C ALA A 19 4.50 -8.48 12.75
N PRO A 20 4.96 -8.54 14.01
CA PRO A 20 4.70 -7.47 14.99
C PRO A 20 5.11 -6.07 14.52
N GLU A 21 6.18 -5.98 13.72
CA GLU A 21 6.69 -4.72 13.17
C GLU A 21 5.62 -4.03 12.30
N ASN A 22 4.93 -4.80 11.46
CA ASN A 22 3.82 -4.27 10.68
C ASN A 22 2.62 -3.91 11.57
N ALA A 23 2.29 -4.74 12.55
CA ALA A 23 1.18 -4.49 13.45
C ALA A 23 1.35 -3.17 14.24
N GLN A 24 2.57 -2.79 14.58
CA GLN A 24 2.86 -1.56 15.33
C GLN A 24 2.57 -0.29 14.53
N VAL A 25 2.73 -0.30 13.21
CA VAL A 25 2.52 0.90 12.38
C VAL A 25 1.08 1.04 11.86
N ILE A 26 0.27 -0.01 11.92
CA ILE A 26 -1.12 0.02 11.42
C ILE A 26 -1.96 1.12 12.07
N PRO A 27 -1.96 1.34 13.39
CA PRO A 27 -2.78 2.40 13.99
C PRO A 27 -2.46 3.79 13.44
N ASP A 28 -1.20 4.11 13.21
CA ASP A 28 -0.79 5.42 12.69
C ASP A 28 -1.14 5.57 11.20
N ILE A 29 -1.01 4.50 10.41
CA ILE A 29 -1.46 4.47 9.01
C ILE A 29 -2.97 4.71 8.95
N VAL A 30 -3.74 4.01 9.77
CA VAL A 30 -5.20 4.09 9.82
C VAL A 30 -5.65 5.49 10.24
N LYS A 31 -4.99 6.07 11.25
CA LYS A 31 -5.25 7.45 11.68
C LYS A 31 -4.96 8.45 10.56
N THR A 32 -3.82 8.31 9.90
CA THR A 32 -3.43 9.19 8.78
C THR A 32 -4.43 9.09 7.63
N LEU A 33 -4.85 7.87 7.27
CA LEU A 33 -5.85 7.62 6.24
C LEU A 33 -7.22 8.25 6.59
N HIS A 34 -7.58 8.24 7.87
CA HIS A 34 -8.83 8.85 8.34
C HIS A 34 -8.77 10.38 8.30
N ASP A 35 -7.69 10.96 8.77
CA ASP A 35 -7.56 12.40 9.01
C ASP A 35 -7.13 13.19 7.75
N CYS A 36 -6.54 12.55 6.74
CA CYS A 36 -6.02 13.24 5.56
C CYS A 36 -7.13 13.91 4.74
N GLY A 37 -6.74 14.91 3.97
CA GLY A 37 -7.63 15.57 3.01
C GLY A 37 -8.05 14.60 1.93
N LYS A 38 -7.09 14.16 1.13
CA LYS A 38 -7.25 13.22 0.04
C LYS A 38 -6.33 12.02 0.21
N ALA A 39 -6.85 10.80 0.04
CA ALA A 39 -6.06 9.58 0.00
C ALA A 39 -5.98 9.08 -1.45
N VAL A 40 -4.78 8.75 -1.91
CA VAL A 40 -4.56 8.28 -3.28
C VAL A 40 -3.72 7.01 -3.26
N TYR A 41 -4.16 6.02 -4.03
CA TYR A 41 -3.48 4.74 -4.17
C TYR A 41 -2.75 4.68 -5.51
N PHE A 42 -1.44 4.44 -5.47
CA PHE A 42 -0.57 4.35 -6.64
C PHE A 42 -0.07 2.93 -6.82
N SER A 43 -0.31 2.36 -7.98
CA SER A 43 0.17 1.03 -8.33
C SER A 43 0.02 0.78 -9.84
N HIS A 44 0.47 -0.40 -10.29
CA HIS A 44 0.36 -0.84 -11.67
C HIS A 44 0.09 -2.35 -11.76
N HIS A 45 -0.31 -2.80 -12.94
CA HIS A 45 -0.59 -4.21 -13.26
C HIS A 45 -1.55 -4.82 -12.24
N PHE A 46 -1.32 -6.05 -11.83
CA PHE A 46 -2.20 -6.77 -10.90
C PHE A 46 -2.33 -6.06 -9.53
N LEU A 47 -1.32 -5.34 -9.09
CA LEU A 47 -1.38 -4.60 -7.83
C LEU A 47 -2.34 -3.40 -7.90
N TRP A 48 -2.65 -2.90 -9.10
CA TRP A 48 -3.74 -1.95 -9.31
C TRP A 48 -5.10 -2.58 -8.97
N ASP A 49 -5.32 -3.85 -9.32
CA ASP A 49 -6.55 -4.56 -8.95
C ASP A 49 -6.69 -4.71 -7.43
N ILE A 50 -5.58 -4.92 -6.72
CA ILE A 50 -5.56 -4.88 -5.25
C ILE A 50 -5.93 -3.48 -4.75
N GLY A 51 -5.43 -2.42 -5.38
CA GLY A 51 -5.81 -1.04 -5.09
C GLY A 51 -7.30 -0.80 -5.31
N HIS A 52 -7.89 -1.38 -6.35
CA HIS A 52 -9.34 -1.30 -6.60
C HIS A 52 -10.15 -2.04 -5.51
N TYR A 53 -9.69 -3.19 -5.08
CA TYR A 53 -10.26 -3.88 -3.93
C TYR A 53 -10.21 -3.00 -2.67
N PHE A 54 -9.05 -2.41 -2.38
CA PHE A 54 -8.86 -1.49 -1.25
C PHE A 54 -9.80 -0.29 -1.32
N GLN A 55 -9.87 0.38 -2.47
CA GLN A 55 -10.79 1.49 -2.73
C GLN A 55 -12.25 1.10 -2.44
N SER A 56 -12.68 -0.04 -2.97
CA SER A 56 -14.06 -0.52 -2.82
C SER A 56 -14.41 -0.75 -1.34
N LYS A 57 -13.51 -1.36 -0.58
CA LYS A 57 -13.71 -1.58 0.86
C LYS A 57 -13.72 -0.29 1.65
N MET A 58 -12.82 0.65 1.35
CA MET A 58 -12.79 1.95 2.01
C MET A 58 -14.05 2.77 1.72
N MET A 59 -14.57 2.71 0.49
CA MET A 59 -15.85 3.37 0.14
C MET A 59 -17.03 2.82 0.96
N MET A 60 -17.07 1.52 1.20
CA MET A 60 -18.10 0.91 2.06
C MET A 60 -18.04 1.42 3.51
N MET A 61 -16.86 1.83 3.96
CA MET A 61 -16.63 2.44 5.28
C MET A 61 -16.74 3.97 5.28
N GLY A 62 -17.21 4.55 4.17
CA GLY A 62 -17.43 6.00 4.05
C GLY A 62 -16.18 6.83 3.76
N ARG A 63 -15.05 6.20 3.40
CA ARG A 63 -13.81 6.90 3.07
C ARG A 63 -13.42 6.67 1.61
N TYR A 64 -13.47 7.71 0.80
CA TYR A 64 -13.06 7.61 -0.60
C TYR A 64 -11.53 7.61 -0.73
N VAL A 65 -11.01 6.72 -1.56
CA VAL A 65 -9.61 6.64 -1.97
C VAL A 65 -9.53 6.77 -3.48
N GLU A 66 -8.78 7.72 -3.97
CA GLU A 66 -8.57 7.90 -5.42
C GLU A 66 -7.66 6.80 -5.97
N LEU A 67 -7.98 6.32 -7.15
CA LEU A 67 -7.23 5.29 -7.86
C LEU A 67 -7.34 5.52 -9.37
N PHE A 68 -6.22 5.62 -10.06
CA PHE A 68 -6.17 5.80 -11.52
C PHE A 68 -5.32 4.69 -12.15
N MET A 69 -5.76 4.21 -13.32
CA MET A 69 -5.08 3.10 -13.99
C MET A 69 -3.88 3.58 -14.82
N ASP A 70 -4.06 4.66 -15.56
CA ASP A 70 -3.05 5.12 -16.51
C ASP A 70 -1.98 6.01 -15.85
N TYR A 71 -0.78 5.91 -16.39
CA TYR A 71 0.39 6.65 -15.90
C TYR A 71 0.18 8.17 -15.90
N ALA A 72 -0.37 8.73 -16.99
CA ALA A 72 -0.52 10.18 -17.14
C ALA A 72 -1.44 10.75 -16.05
N THR A 73 -2.57 10.10 -15.79
CA THR A 73 -3.50 10.51 -14.75
C THR A 73 -2.91 10.33 -13.35
N GLN A 74 -2.16 9.24 -13.11
CA GLN A 74 -1.44 9.07 -11.84
C GLN A 74 -0.42 10.19 -11.60
N LEU A 75 0.33 10.60 -12.63
CA LEU A 75 1.29 11.69 -12.54
C LEU A 75 0.60 13.04 -12.25
N GLU A 76 -0.49 13.36 -12.96
CA GLU A 76 -1.27 14.58 -12.70
C GLU A 76 -1.85 14.58 -11.27
N CYS A 77 -2.35 13.45 -10.84
CA CYS A 77 -2.83 13.29 -9.46
C CYS A 77 -1.70 13.52 -8.45
N ALA A 78 -0.53 12.91 -8.66
CA ALA A 78 0.63 13.09 -7.78
C ALA A 78 1.07 14.56 -7.68
N ARG A 79 1.06 15.29 -8.81
CA ARG A 79 1.37 16.72 -8.85
C ARG A 79 0.34 17.60 -8.13
N SER A 80 -0.88 17.12 -7.98
CA SER A 80 -1.96 17.84 -7.29
C SER A 80 -2.00 17.62 -5.78
N LEU A 81 -1.16 16.72 -5.24
CA LEU A 81 -1.09 16.44 -3.81
C LEU A 81 -0.54 17.63 -3.02
N THR A 82 -0.97 17.72 -1.77
CA THR A 82 -0.52 18.70 -0.79
C THR A 82 -0.06 18.01 0.50
N GLU A 83 0.54 18.75 1.41
CA GLU A 83 0.96 18.23 2.73
C GLU A 83 -0.18 17.65 3.58
N LYS A 84 -1.44 17.94 3.22
CA LYS A 84 -2.64 17.43 3.92
C LYS A 84 -3.08 16.07 3.41
N ASP A 85 -2.49 15.60 2.33
CA ASP A 85 -2.92 14.40 1.62
C ASP A 85 -2.10 13.17 2.05
N PHE A 86 -2.54 12.01 1.60
CA PHE A 86 -1.89 10.74 1.91
C PHE A 86 -1.73 9.89 0.64
N ALA A 87 -0.50 9.54 0.31
CA ALA A 87 -0.16 8.68 -0.81
C ALA A 87 0.15 7.26 -0.32
N ILE A 88 -0.48 6.27 -0.93
CA ILE A 88 -0.22 4.85 -0.70
C ILE A 88 0.39 4.28 -1.98
N ILE A 89 1.62 3.77 -1.92
CA ILE A 89 2.28 3.10 -3.04
C ILE A 89 2.36 1.61 -2.73
N CYS A 90 1.79 0.77 -3.58
CA CYS A 90 1.90 -0.68 -3.47
C CYS A 90 2.73 -1.24 -4.62
N SER A 91 3.90 -1.76 -4.31
CA SER A 91 4.85 -2.30 -5.27
C SER A 91 5.66 -3.44 -4.64
N VAL A 92 5.19 -4.68 -4.82
CA VAL A 92 5.79 -5.86 -4.16
C VAL A 92 7.28 -5.96 -4.44
N GLY A 93 7.70 -5.98 -5.69
CA GLY A 93 9.11 -6.06 -6.07
C GLY A 93 9.84 -4.72 -6.15
N GLY A 94 9.14 -3.61 -5.93
CA GLY A 94 9.71 -2.27 -6.07
C GLY A 94 9.73 -1.73 -7.50
N SER A 95 9.17 -2.44 -8.47
CA SER A 95 9.21 -2.04 -9.88
C SER A 95 8.45 -0.75 -10.18
N TYR A 96 7.40 -0.44 -9.45
CA TYR A 96 6.70 0.83 -9.57
C TYR A 96 7.62 2.01 -9.25
N LEU A 97 8.37 1.88 -8.15
CA LEU A 97 9.29 2.93 -7.68
C LEU A 97 10.42 3.21 -8.68
N THR A 98 10.88 2.20 -9.41
CA THR A 98 11.94 2.35 -10.41
C THR A 98 11.43 2.78 -11.78
N ARG A 99 10.21 2.41 -12.15
CA ARG A 99 9.62 2.74 -13.46
C ARG A 99 9.03 4.13 -13.53
N TYR A 100 8.52 4.63 -12.41
CA TYR A 100 7.76 5.89 -12.36
C TYR A 100 8.39 6.89 -11.38
N PRO A 101 9.68 7.25 -11.56
CA PRO A 101 10.36 8.18 -10.68
C PRO A 101 9.70 9.56 -10.65
N ASP A 102 9.07 9.98 -11.75
CA ASP A 102 8.39 11.28 -11.82
C ASP A 102 7.18 11.33 -10.87
N ILE A 103 6.43 10.23 -10.76
CA ILE A 103 5.31 10.13 -9.81
C ILE A 103 5.85 10.15 -8.37
N CYS A 104 6.87 9.33 -8.08
CA CYS A 104 7.46 9.27 -6.75
C CYS A 104 8.04 10.63 -6.31
N ASN A 105 8.73 11.32 -7.21
CA ASN A 105 9.28 12.65 -6.94
C ASN A 105 8.18 13.70 -6.76
N ALA A 106 7.10 13.64 -7.53
CA ALA A 106 5.96 14.54 -7.35
C ALA A 106 5.29 14.33 -5.97
N ILE A 107 5.11 13.07 -5.54
CA ILE A 107 4.60 12.75 -4.20
C ILE A 107 5.52 13.33 -3.12
N LEU A 108 6.82 13.11 -3.23
CA LEU A 108 7.80 13.66 -2.26
C LEU A 108 7.77 15.18 -2.22
N SER A 109 7.71 15.83 -3.37
CA SER A 109 7.70 17.30 -3.48
C SER A 109 6.44 17.92 -2.89
N SER A 110 5.34 17.18 -2.84
CA SER A 110 4.08 17.66 -2.24
C SER A 110 4.12 17.82 -0.73
N GLY A 111 5.05 17.12 -0.06
CA GLY A 111 5.12 17.04 1.40
C GLY A 111 4.03 16.21 2.06
N CYS A 112 3.19 15.49 1.26
CA CYS A 112 2.16 14.62 1.80
C CYS A 112 2.77 13.44 2.58
N LYS A 113 1.98 12.84 3.46
CA LYS A 113 2.35 11.56 4.08
C LYS A 113 2.40 10.45 3.05
N MET A 114 3.36 9.53 3.18
CA MET A 114 3.56 8.45 2.22
C MET A 114 3.72 7.10 2.93
N LEU A 115 2.92 6.13 2.49
CA LEU A 115 3.07 4.72 2.82
C LEU A 115 3.61 3.96 1.61
N ILE A 116 4.60 3.11 1.82
CA ILE A 116 5.06 2.15 0.82
C ILE A 116 4.79 0.73 1.32
N ILE A 117 4.06 -0.04 0.52
CA ILE A 117 3.81 -1.48 0.73
C ILE A 117 4.71 -2.24 -0.24
N THR A 118 5.72 -2.92 0.28
CA THR A 118 6.73 -3.58 -0.55
C THR A 118 7.45 -4.68 0.21
N GLN A 119 8.08 -5.61 -0.50
CA GLN A 119 9.07 -6.52 0.07
C GLN A 119 10.52 -6.10 -0.27
N ASN A 120 10.69 -5.14 -1.18
CA ASN A 120 12.01 -4.64 -1.57
C ASN A 120 12.48 -3.53 -0.61
N LEU A 121 13.14 -3.91 0.47
CA LEU A 121 13.67 -2.98 1.47
C LEU A 121 14.94 -2.22 1.03
N ALA A 122 15.44 -2.47 -0.17
CA ALA A 122 16.64 -1.80 -0.71
C ALA A 122 16.31 -0.51 -1.49
N SER A 123 15.03 -0.18 -1.71
CA SER A 123 14.65 1.01 -2.44
C SER A 123 15.02 2.29 -1.68
N PRO A 124 15.69 3.28 -2.32
CA PRO A 124 16.05 4.54 -1.67
C PRO A 124 14.83 5.37 -1.25
N TYR A 125 13.67 5.18 -1.87
CA TYR A 125 12.43 5.86 -1.48
C TYR A 125 11.92 5.47 -0.10
N LEU A 126 12.33 4.31 0.44
CA LEU A 126 11.93 3.90 1.80
C LEU A 126 12.47 4.84 2.87
N ASN A 127 13.62 5.47 2.65
CA ASN A 127 14.17 6.43 3.60
C ASN A 127 13.35 7.71 3.72
N THR A 128 12.47 7.97 2.76
CA THR A 128 11.60 9.16 2.69
C THR A 128 10.14 8.85 3.03
N ALA A 129 9.76 7.57 3.09
CA ALA A 129 8.42 7.15 3.45
C ALA A 129 8.15 7.41 4.94
N ASP A 130 6.94 7.87 5.27
CA ASP A 130 6.49 7.99 6.65
C ASP A 130 6.16 6.62 7.24
N PHE A 131 5.65 5.71 6.41
CA PHE A 131 5.28 4.35 6.81
C PHE A 131 5.76 3.34 5.78
N ILE A 132 6.18 2.19 6.27
CA ILE A 132 6.54 1.03 5.45
C ILE A 132 5.79 -0.18 5.99
N LEU A 133 5.10 -0.90 5.09
CA LEU A 133 4.58 -2.24 5.35
C LEU A 133 5.35 -3.23 4.50
N GLN A 134 6.08 -4.11 5.15
CA GLN A 134 6.76 -5.20 4.45
C GLN A 134 5.74 -6.30 4.11
N CYS A 135 5.54 -6.56 2.82
CA CYS A 135 4.60 -7.58 2.33
C CYS A 135 5.33 -8.84 1.85
N GLY A 136 5.80 -9.65 2.79
CA GLY A 136 6.53 -10.88 2.49
C GLY A 136 8.00 -10.66 2.14
N THR A 137 8.66 -11.73 1.73
CA THR A 137 10.10 -11.76 1.36
C THR A 137 10.35 -12.39 0.00
N THR A 138 9.37 -13.10 -0.55
CA THR A 138 9.49 -13.82 -1.81
C THR A 138 8.65 -13.15 -2.89
N ASN A 139 9.31 -12.44 -3.81
CA ASN A 139 8.65 -11.81 -4.96
C ASN A 139 8.60 -12.79 -6.15
N ARG A 140 7.69 -13.73 -6.08
CA ARG A 140 7.36 -14.60 -7.20
C ARG A 140 5.94 -14.27 -7.66
N ASN A 141 5.70 -14.31 -8.96
CA ASN A 141 4.41 -13.97 -9.55
C ASN A 141 3.23 -14.79 -8.99
N ASP A 142 3.53 -15.95 -8.45
CA ASP A 142 2.56 -16.87 -7.89
C ASP A 142 2.23 -16.62 -6.40
N VAL A 143 3.11 -16.01 -5.62
CA VAL A 143 2.92 -15.83 -4.16
C VAL A 143 2.93 -14.37 -3.68
N GLY A 144 3.67 -13.48 -4.34
CA GLY A 144 3.83 -12.08 -3.89
C GLY A 144 2.52 -11.30 -3.81
N LYS A 145 1.58 -11.58 -4.70
CA LYS A 145 0.25 -10.96 -4.73
C LYS A 145 -0.56 -11.20 -3.45
N TYR A 146 -0.45 -12.37 -2.83
CA TYR A 146 -1.17 -12.67 -1.60
C TYR A 146 -0.65 -11.87 -0.42
N ALA A 147 0.66 -11.67 -0.35
CA ALA A 147 1.27 -10.82 0.67
C ALA A 147 0.83 -9.35 0.53
N ALA A 148 0.78 -8.84 -0.70
CA ALA A 148 0.26 -7.49 -0.97
C ALA A 148 -1.20 -7.36 -0.56
N LEU A 149 -2.06 -8.32 -0.92
CA LEU A 149 -3.46 -8.34 -0.53
C LEU A 149 -3.61 -8.35 0.99
N MET A 150 -2.84 -9.20 1.67
CA MET A 150 -2.85 -9.30 3.13
C MET A 150 -2.41 -8.00 3.81
N ALA A 151 -1.37 -7.33 3.30
CA ALA A 151 -0.93 -6.03 3.84
C ALA A 151 -2.04 -4.98 3.74
N ASN A 152 -2.78 -4.96 2.63
CA ASN A 152 -3.95 -4.09 2.47
C ASN A 152 -5.08 -4.48 3.44
N ASP A 153 -5.33 -5.76 3.64
CA ASP A 153 -6.34 -6.23 4.60
C ASP A 153 -6.03 -5.82 6.04
N LEU A 154 -4.75 -5.78 6.44
CA LEU A 154 -4.37 -5.29 7.77
C LEU A 154 -4.80 -3.82 7.98
N ILE A 155 -4.63 -2.98 6.96
CA ILE A 155 -5.09 -1.59 7.02
C ILE A 155 -6.61 -1.53 7.08
N LEU A 156 -7.30 -2.28 6.22
CA LEU A 156 -8.77 -2.31 6.15
C LEU A 156 -9.37 -2.78 7.47
N MET A 157 -8.85 -3.85 8.06
CA MET A 157 -9.31 -4.35 9.37
C MET A 157 -9.02 -3.35 10.50
N GLY A 158 -7.86 -2.70 10.46
CA GLY A 158 -7.52 -1.64 11.41
C GLY A 158 -8.48 -0.46 11.32
N TYR A 159 -8.79 -0.02 10.09
CA TYR A 159 -9.73 1.07 9.85
C TYR A 159 -11.15 0.72 10.31
N LEU A 160 -11.62 -0.46 9.96
CA LEU A 160 -12.92 -0.98 10.36
C LEU A 160 -13.09 -0.95 11.90
N ARG A 161 -12.10 -1.46 12.62
CA ARG A 161 -12.13 -1.50 14.10
C ARG A 161 -12.07 -0.12 14.72
N ALA A 162 -11.34 0.82 14.12
CA ALA A 162 -11.15 2.15 14.68
C ALA A 162 -12.32 3.10 14.40
N TYR A 163 -12.95 2.99 13.22
CA TYR A 163 -13.87 4.02 12.72
C TYR A 163 -15.23 3.54 12.26
N ASP A 164 -15.46 2.24 12.10
CA ASP A 164 -16.80 1.74 11.75
C ASP A 164 -17.66 1.64 13.00
N LYS A 165 -18.74 2.41 12.99
CA LYS A 165 -19.70 2.47 14.11
C LYS A 165 -20.40 1.14 14.40
N ALA A 166 -20.43 0.22 13.43
CA ALA A 166 -21.01 -1.11 13.64
C ALA A 166 -20.14 -2.01 14.53
N PHE A 167 -18.87 -1.63 14.76
CA PHE A 167 -17.89 -2.37 15.56
C PHE A 167 -17.52 -1.67 16.88
N GLN A 168 -18.07 -0.48 17.13
CA GLN A 168 -17.96 0.25 18.38
C GLN A 168 -19.15 -0.06 19.29
#